data_33be54092899fd2c9a76aac4465a9a5f
#
_entry.id   33be54092899fd2c9a76aac4465a9a5f
#
_cell.length_a   1.000
_cell.length_b   1.000
_cell.length_c   1.000
_cell.angle_alpha   90.00
_cell.angle_beta   90.00
_cell.angle_gamma   90.00
#
_symmetry.space_group_name_H-M   'P 1'
#
loop_
_entity.id
_entity.type
_entity.pdbx_description
1 polymer ?
#
loop_
_entity_poly.entity_id
_entity_poly.type
_entity_poly.pdbx_seq_one_letter_code
_entity_poly.pdbx_strand_id
1 'polypeptide(L)'
;PFAGVTSYLGTTGADPIEEIKTCIRAADQVSEEDPEGAQLLGVHLEGPFINPVYKGMQKEECCLLPDVTVMEDLYNTFKNKKLCRHMTIAPERPGADAVLRFCQEHQIQTAVGHSAATFEEIKKMRAYGLGGFTHTFSGMKGFHHRELGTAGAALYFDDMICEFAKQTGMTVSHEAFELAYRIKGSSRIVLTTDCCGLAQTQSCFDHYVRKIRFVKDGDQVCLEHYDGKKEWIDPRDYQAVKQVEMSYAQSVNN
;
A
#
# COMPACT_ATOMS: atom_id res chain seq x y z
N PRO A 1 2.40 -18.77 -8.50
CA PRO A 1 3.86 -19.02 -8.48
C PRO A 1 4.55 -18.76 -9.81
N PHE A 2 3.86 -18.67 -10.96
CA PHE A 2 4.52 -18.40 -12.25
C PHE A 2 5.30 -17.08 -12.30
N ALA A 3 4.89 -16.07 -11.52
CA ALA A 3 5.57 -14.79 -11.38
C ALA A 3 6.56 -14.74 -10.20
N GLY A 4 6.86 -15.88 -9.55
CA GLY A 4 7.77 -15.95 -8.40
C GLY A 4 7.17 -15.54 -7.06
N VAL A 5 5.91 -15.10 -7.01
CA VAL A 5 5.21 -14.77 -5.76
C VAL A 5 4.72 -16.06 -5.11
N THR A 6 5.22 -16.35 -3.90
CA THR A 6 4.86 -17.56 -3.13
C THR A 6 3.84 -17.28 -2.05
N SER A 7 3.75 -16.02 -1.60
CA SER A 7 2.81 -15.60 -0.56
C SER A 7 2.46 -14.11 -0.72
N TYR A 8 1.34 -13.71 -0.18
CA TYR A 8 0.85 -12.33 -0.27
C TYR A 8 0.01 -11.93 0.95
N LEU A 9 -0.14 -10.63 1.14
CA LEU A 9 -1.19 -10.03 1.96
C LEU A 9 -2.27 -9.48 1.03
N GLY A 10 -3.53 -9.82 1.30
CA GLY A 10 -4.66 -9.16 0.65
C GLY A 10 -4.75 -7.73 1.15
N THR A 11 -4.56 -6.74 0.26
CA THR A 11 -4.51 -5.34 0.66
C THR A 11 -5.84 -4.65 0.40
N THR A 12 -6.37 -3.94 1.41
CA THR A 12 -7.52 -3.02 1.29
C THR A 12 -7.01 -1.60 1.05
N GLY A 13 -7.81 -0.76 0.40
CA GLY A 13 -7.54 0.68 0.33
C GLY A 13 -8.27 1.49 1.41
N ALA A 14 -8.11 2.82 1.36
CA ALA A 14 -9.01 3.74 2.04
C ALA A 14 -10.34 3.78 1.26
N ASP A 15 -11.23 2.89 1.64
CA ASP A 15 -12.55 2.69 1.07
C ASP A 15 -13.64 2.85 2.16
N PRO A 16 -14.92 2.91 1.79
CA PRO A 16 -16.01 2.84 2.76
C PRO A 16 -15.83 1.64 3.71
N ILE A 17 -16.05 1.83 5.00
CA ILE A 17 -15.78 0.81 6.03
C ILE A 17 -16.44 -0.54 5.70
N GLU A 18 -17.65 -0.54 5.16
CA GLU A 18 -18.35 -1.78 4.79
C GLU A 18 -17.70 -2.50 3.58
N GLU A 19 -17.06 -1.77 2.68
CA GLU A 19 -16.26 -2.37 1.60
C GLU A 19 -15.00 -3.02 2.16
N ILE A 20 -14.29 -2.34 3.08
CA ILE A 20 -13.13 -2.92 3.80
C ILE A 20 -13.54 -4.19 4.54
N LYS A 21 -14.66 -4.18 5.27
CA LYS A 21 -15.19 -5.36 5.95
C LYS A 21 -15.55 -6.49 4.98
N THR A 22 -16.03 -6.16 3.79
CA THR A 22 -16.31 -7.15 2.75
C THR A 22 -15.03 -7.83 2.27
N CYS A 23 -13.96 -7.07 2.07
CA CYS A 23 -12.63 -7.62 1.74
C CYS A 23 -12.08 -8.51 2.87
N ILE A 24 -12.27 -8.11 4.13
CA ILE A 24 -11.88 -8.92 5.29
C ILE A 24 -12.61 -10.28 5.32
N ARG A 25 -13.92 -10.27 5.10
CA ARG A 25 -14.72 -11.51 5.05
C ARG A 25 -14.30 -12.42 3.90
N ALA A 26 -13.97 -11.84 2.74
CA ALA A 26 -13.44 -12.59 1.61
C ALA A 26 -12.08 -13.21 1.93
N ALA A 27 -11.20 -12.51 2.62
CA ALA A 27 -9.91 -13.04 3.07
C ALA A 27 -10.07 -14.19 4.07
N ASP A 28 -11.01 -14.09 5.02
CA ASP A 28 -11.36 -15.19 5.93
C ASP A 28 -11.77 -16.44 5.14
N GLN A 29 -12.65 -16.28 4.14
CA GLN A 29 -13.10 -17.38 3.29
C GLN A 29 -11.94 -18.01 2.51
N VAL A 30 -11.12 -17.20 1.82
CA VAL A 30 -9.98 -17.67 1.04
C VAL A 30 -8.94 -18.39 1.92
N SER A 31 -8.78 -17.95 3.17
CA SER A 31 -7.83 -18.57 4.10
C SER A 31 -8.23 -19.99 4.54
N GLU A 32 -9.50 -20.35 4.40
CA GLU A 32 -10.02 -21.70 4.69
C GLU A 32 -9.86 -22.64 3.48
N GLU A 33 -9.60 -22.07 2.30
CA GLU A 33 -9.36 -22.82 1.07
C GLU A 33 -7.87 -23.19 0.97
N ASP A 34 -7.55 -24.26 0.24
CA ASP A 34 -6.17 -24.65 -0.11
C ASP A 34 -5.92 -24.31 -1.58
N PRO A 35 -5.66 -23.03 -1.92
CA PRO A 35 -5.55 -22.61 -3.29
C PRO A 35 -4.25 -23.14 -3.93
N GLU A 36 -4.34 -23.61 -5.15
CA GLU A 36 -3.18 -23.86 -5.99
C GLU A 36 -2.51 -22.52 -6.34
N GLY A 37 -1.50 -22.08 -5.58
CA GLY A 37 -0.84 -20.82 -5.90
C GLY A 37 -0.07 -20.20 -4.77
N ALA A 38 -0.06 -18.86 -4.74
CA ALA A 38 0.54 -18.09 -3.66
C ALA A 38 -0.35 -18.14 -2.42
N GLN A 39 0.27 -18.34 -1.26
CA GLN A 39 -0.43 -18.44 0.01
C GLN A 39 -0.87 -17.07 0.52
N LEU A 40 -2.13 -16.93 0.92
CA LEU A 40 -2.61 -15.77 1.67
C LEU A 40 -2.07 -15.84 3.10
N LEU A 41 -1.21 -14.90 3.49
CA LEU A 41 -0.67 -14.80 4.86
C LEU A 41 -1.56 -13.98 5.79
N GLY A 42 -2.43 -13.15 5.25
CA GLY A 42 -3.34 -12.29 5.98
C GLY A 42 -3.74 -11.06 5.18
N VAL A 43 -4.22 -10.06 5.88
CA VAL A 43 -4.69 -8.79 5.31
C VAL A 43 -3.76 -7.66 5.74
N HIS A 44 -3.49 -6.78 4.78
CA HIS A 44 -2.89 -5.47 4.98
C HIS A 44 -3.98 -4.41 4.86
N LEU A 45 -4.25 -3.68 5.93
CA LEU A 45 -5.14 -2.54 5.94
C LEU A 45 -4.35 -1.29 5.52
N GLU A 46 -4.38 -0.90 4.25
CA GLU A 46 -3.76 0.31 3.74
C GLU A 46 -4.72 1.50 3.84
N GLY A 47 -4.83 2.02 5.02
CA GLY A 47 -5.89 2.93 5.44
C GLY A 47 -6.95 2.21 6.29
N PRO A 48 -8.03 2.91 6.66
CA PRO A 48 -8.46 4.26 6.22
C PRO A 48 -7.70 5.43 6.87
N PHE A 49 -6.79 5.21 7.80
CA PHE A 49 -6.13 6.23 8.64
C PHE A 49 -4.91 6.86 7.97
N ILE A 50 -5.10 7.37 6.76
CA ILE A 50 -4.06 7.99 5.93
C ILE A 50 -4.29 9.50 5.77
N ASN A 51 -3.24 10.23 5.37
CA ASN A 51 -3.33 11.66 5.16
C ASN A 51 -3.87 11.99 3.77
N PRO A 52 -4.99 12.72 3.62
CA PRO A 52 -5.58 13.03 2.32
C PRO A 52 -4.64 13.82 1.40
N VAL A 53 -3.67 14.58 1.93
CA VAL A 53 -2.67 15.29 1.12
C VAL A 53 -1.73 14.32 0.40
N TYR A 54 -1.49 13.15 0.99
CA TYR A 54 -0.61 12.10 0.46
C TYR A 54 -1.37 10.84 0.03
N LYS A 55 -2.68 10.95 -0.14
CA LYS A 55 -3.58 9.82 -0.45
C LYS A 55 -3.26 9.04 -1.74
N GLY A 56 -2.50 9.64 -2.65
CA GLY A 56 -2.26 9.03 -3.96
C GLY A 56 -3.56 8.75 -4.70
N MET A 57 -3.81 7.49 -5.02
CA MET A 57 -5.03 7.02 -5.70
C MET A 57 -6.22 6.79 -4.76
N GLN A 58 -6.03 6.87 -3.44
CA GLN A 58 -7.09 6.61 -2.46
C GLN A 58 -8.19 7.68 -2.53
N LYS A 59 -9.41 7.32 -2.13
CA LYS A 59 -10.56 8.23 -2.08
C LYS A 59 -10.39 9.20 -0.91
N GLU A 60 -10.42 10.50 -1.18
CA GLU A 60 -10.19 11.51 -0.16
C GLU A 60 -11.22 11.45 0.97
N GLU A 61 -12.47 11.24 0.63
CA GLU A 61 -13.60 11.11 1.56
C GLU A 61 -13.49 9.89 2.48
N CYS A 62 -12.65 8.91 2.11
CA CYS A 62 -12.39 7.70 2.89
C CYS A 62 -11.10 7.79 3.72
N CYS A 63 -10.35 8.90 3.64
CA CYS A 63 -9.16 9.15 4.45
C CYS A 63 -9.55 9.63 5.85
N LEU A 64 -9.89 8.71 6.73
CA LEU A 64 -10.40 8.99 8.07
C LEU A 64 -9.29 9.47 9.02
N LEU A 65 -9.68 10.19 10.08
CA LEU A 65 -8.79 10.35 11.22
C LEU A 65 -8.63 9.00 11.94
N PRO A 66 -7.42 8.71 12.45
CA PRO A 66 -7.22 7.53 13.29
C PRO A 66 -8.21 7.48 14.47
N ASP A 67 -8.96 6.40 14.54
CA ASP A 67 -9.96 6.13 15.57
C ASP A 67 -9.87 4.67 15.99
N VAL A 68 -9.57 4.44 17.26
CA VAL A 68 -9.43 3.10 17.81
C VAL A 68 -10.73 2.31 17.75
N THR A 69 -11.90 2.97 17.84
CA THR A 69 -13.20 2.29 17.77
C THR A 69 -13.47 1.74 16.36
N VAL A 70 -13.06 2.48 15.34
CA VAL A 70 -13.11 2.01 13.94
C VAL A 70 -12.12 0.87 13.73
N MET A 71 -10.92 0.96 14.30
CA MET A 71 -9.93 -0.13 14.22
C MET A 71 -10.42 -1.39 14.91
N GLU A 72 -11.03 -1.28 16.09
CA GLU A 72 -11.66 -2.40 16.81
C GLU A 72 -12.77 -3.04 15.99
N ASP A 73 -13.62 -2.25 15.35
CA ASP A 73 -14.71 -2.73 14.51
C ASP A 73 -14.17 -3.50 13.29
N LEU A 74 -13.14 -2.99 12.62
CA LEU A 74 -12.45 -3.71 11.54
C LEU A 74 -11.81 -5.01 12.04
N TYR A 75 -11.08 -4.95 13.15
CA TYR A 75 -10.45 -6.12 13.76
C TYR A 75 -11.49 -7.18 14.16
N ASN A 76 -12.63 -6.76 14.72
CA ASN A 76 -13.69 -7.67 15.12
C ASN A 76 -14.42 -8.33 13.94
N THR A 77 -14.31 -7.75 12.74
CA THR A 77 -14.86 -8.35 11.51
C THR A 77 -14.12 -9.65 11.12
N PHE A 78 -12.82 -9.77 11.40
CA PHE A 78 -12.08 -11.00 11.15
C PHE A 78 -12.63 -12.14 12.00
N LYS A 79 -12.96 -13.29 11.39
CA LYS A 79 -13.20 -14.55 12.11
C LYS A 79 -11.88 -15.08 12.67
N ASN A 80 -10.87 -15.17 11.80
CA ASN A 80 -9.50 -15.52 12.20
C ASN A 80 -8.68 -14.24 12.44
N LYS A 81 -8.57 -13.84 13.71
CA LYS A 81 -7.83 -12.63 14.12
C LYS A 81 -6.37 -12.60 13.66
N LYS A 82 -5.76 -13.77 13.41
CA LYS A 82 -4.39 -13.88 12.92
C LYS A 82 -4.23 -13.38 11.48
N LEU A 83 -5.31 -13.21 10.74
CA LEU A 83 -5.27 -12.63 9.39
C LEU A 83 -5.10 -11.11 9.39
N CYS A 84 -5.42 -10.41 10.48
CA CYS A 84 -5.10 -8.99 10.60
C CYS A 84 -3.60 -8.82 10.86
N ARG A 85 -2.81 -8.68 9.80
CA ARG A 85 -1.35 -8.76 9.87
C ARG A 85 -0.63 -7.44 9.83
N HIS A 86 -1.14 -6.51 9.04
CA HIS A 86 -0.41 -5.29 8.73
C HIS A 86 -1.35 -4.10 8.62
N MET A 87 -0.89 -2.93 9.04
CA MET A 87 -1.62 -1.67 9.00
C MET A 87 -0.71 -0.55 8.51
N THR A 88 -1.12 0.12 7.44
CA THR A 88 -0.52 1.40 7.02
C THR A 88 -1.27 2.56 7.64
N ILE A 89 -0.55 3.47 8.25
CA ILE A 89 -1.11 4.62 8.96
C ILE A 89 -0.27 5.89 8.75
N ALA A 90 -0.94 7.04 8.74
CA ALA A 90 -0.32 8.37 8.82
C ALA A 90 -0.17 8.77 10.30
N PRO A 91 1.03 8.59 10.89
CA PRO A 91 1.21 8.67 12.34
C PRO A 91 1.14 10.10 12.89
N GLU A 92 1.22 11.12 12.05
CA GLU A 92 1.07 12.53 12.42
C GLU A 92 -0.39 12.93 12.70
N ARG A 93 -1.34 12.09 12.29
CA ARG A 93 -2.75 12.44 12.45
C ARG A 93 -3.24 12.19 13.88
N PRO A 94 -4.10 13.09 14.42
CA PRO A 94 -4.65 12.92 15.76
C PRO A 94 -5.32 11.55 15.96
N GLY A 95 -5.04 10.88 17.09
CA GLY A 95 -5.57 9.54 17.40
C GLY A 95 -4.68 8.37 16.95
N ALA A 96 -3.62 8.64 16.18
CA ALA A 96 -2.73 7.59 15.67
C ALA A 96 -2.07 6.78 16.80
N ASP A 97 -1.72 7.42 17.92
CA ASP A 97 -1.10 6.74 19.06
C ASP A 97 -2.02 5.68 19.68
N ALA A 98 -3.33 5.93 19.76
CA ALA A 98 -4.30 4.95 20.25
C ALA A 98 -4.43 3.74 19.33
N VAL A 99 -4.51 3.99 18.00
CA VAL A 99 -4.55 2.91 17.00
C VAL A 99 -3.25 2.10 16.99
N LEU A 100 -2.09 2.74 17.09
CA LEU A 100 -0.79 2.06 17.14
C LEU A 100 -0.66 1.17 18.38
N ARG A 101 -1.10 1.63 19.57
CA ARG A 101 -1.14 0.80 20.79
C ARG A 101 -2.03 -0.41 20.61
N PHE A 102 -3.23 -0.21 20.05
CA PHE A 102 -4.13 -1.32 19.74
C PHE A 102 -3.46 -2.34 18.81
N CYS A 103 -2.82 -1.88 17.74
CA CYS A 103 -2.09 -2.76 16.83
C CYS A 103 -0.96 -3.52 17.53
N GLN A 104 -0.20 -2.86 18.40
CA GLN A 104 0.88 -3.49 19.18
C GLN A 104 0.34 -4.57 20.11
N GLU A 105 -0.74 -4.31 20.85
CA GLU A 105 -1.39 -5.25 21.76
C GLU A 105 -1.92 -6.49 21.03
N HIS A 106 -2.39 -6.32 19.79
CA HIS A 106 -2.92 -7.39 18.95
C HIS A 106 -1.89 -8.00 17.98
N GLN A 107 -0.60 -7.63 18.11
CA GLN A 107 0.50 -8.14 17.28
C GLN A 107 0.31 -7.85 15.78
N ILE A 108 -0.34 -6.74 15.45
CA ILE A 108 -0.49 -6.23 14.09
C ILE A 108 0.71 -5.36 13.78
N GLN A 109 1.45 -5.68 12.72
CA GLN A 109 2.58 -4.86 12.27
C GLN A 109 2.09 -3.54 11.72
N THR A 110 2.81 -2.47 12.01
CA THR A 110 2.42 -1.13 11.53
C THR A 110 3.52 -0.47 10.74
N ALA A 111 3.14 0.25 9.69
CA ALA A 111 4.04 1.01 8.84
C ALA A 111 3.52 2.42 8.55
N VAL A 112 4.44 3.35 8.36
CA VAL A 112 4.14 4.69 7.86
C VAL A 112 3.85 4.62 6.37
N GLY A 113 2.74 5.14 5.94
CA GLY A 113 2.42 5.33 4.53
C GLY A 113 1.36 6.41 4.35
N HIS A 114 1.30 7.00 3.15
CA HIS A 114 0.38 8.08 2.84
C HIS A 114 0.40 9.19 3.91
N SER A 115 1.59 9.72 4.19
CA SER A 115 1.88 10.47 5.41
C SER A 115 2.65 11.77 5.13
N ALA A 116 2.27 12.84 5.82
CA ALA A 116 2.97 14.10 5.89
C ALA A 116 3.91 14.18 7.11
N ALA A 117 4.11 13.07 7.82
CA ALA A 117 4.83 13.07 9.08
C ALA A 117 6.22 13.66 8.98
N THR A 118 6.58 14.43 9.97
CA THR A 118 7.93 14.91 10.22
C THR A 118 8.78 13.80 10.84
N PHE A 119 10.10 13.97 10.78
CA PHE A 119 11.03 13.05 11.44
C PHE A 119 10.72 12.88 12.94
N GLU A 120 10.45 13.96 13.65
CA GLU A 120 10.20 13.93 15.10
C GLU A 120 8.87 13.26 15.45
N GLU A 121 7.83 13.40 14.61
CA GLU A 121 6.56 12.69 14.79
C GLU A 121 6.77 11.19 14.64
N ILE A 122 7.47 10.73 13.59
CA ILE A 122 7.78 9.32 13.41
C ILE A 122 8.61 8.79 14.58
N LYS A 123 9.66 9.50 14.98
CA LYS A 123 10.52 9.15 16.11
C LYS A 123 9.71 8.95 17.41
N LYS A 124 8.75 9.83 17.66
CA LYS A 124 7.84 9.71 18.81
C LYS A 124 6.94 8.47 18.70
N MET A 125 6.36 8.24 17.53
CA MET A 125 5.38 7.16 17.33
C MET A 125 6.01 5.77 17.28
N ARG A 126 7.33 5.64 17.07
CA ARG A 126 8.05 4.36 17.20
C ARG A 126 7.87 3.72 18.59
N ALA A 127 7.70 4.52 19.63
CA ALA A 127 7.42 4.01 20.97
C ALA A 127 6.11 3.19 21.07
N TYR A 128 5.24 3.30 20.07
CA TYR A 128 3.98 2.59 19.98
C TYR A 128 3.99 1.46 18.93
N GLY A 129 5.16 0.93 18.60
CA GLY A 129 5.28 -0.23 17.74
C GLY A 129 5.37 0.05 16.24
N LEU A 130 5.49 1.32 15.83
CA LEU A 130 5.67 1.66 14.42
C LEU A 130 6.99 1.06 13.89
N GLY A 131 6.89 0.11 12.95
CA GLY A 131 8.01 -0.77 12.56
C GLY A 131 8.51 -0.65 11.12
N GLY A 132 7.83 0.08 10.25
CA GLY A 132 8.24 0.14 8.84
C GLY A 132 7.65 1.31 8.05
N PHE A 133 7.89 1.27 6.75
CA PHE A 133 7.43 2.25 5.76
C PHE A 133 6.85 1.52 4.57
N THR A 134 5.60 1.79 4.26
CA THR A 134 4.86 1.24 3.13
C THR A 134 5.29 1.97 1.87
N HIS A 135 5.55 1.24 0.77
CA HIS A 135 6.00 1.76 -0.53
C HIS A 135 6.89 3.00 -0.40
N THR A 136 8.03 2.82 0.30
CA THR A 136 8.98 3.88 0.65
C THR A 136 9.27 4.82 -0.51
N PHE A 137 9.22 6.12 -0.24
CA PHE A 137 9.29 7.28 -1.12
C PHE A 137 8.01 7.64 -1.87
N SER A 138 7.04 6.73 -1.97
CA SER A 138 5.75 7.02 -2.59
C SER A 138 4.73 7.48 -1.53
N GLY A 139 3.92 8.48 -1.86
CA GLY A 139 2.88 8.97 -0.97
C GLY A 139 3.39 9.44 0.40
N MET A 140 4.56 10.08 0.46
CA MET A 140 5.13 10.55 1.72
C MET A 140 5.92 11.85 1.57
N LYS A 141 6.06 12.56 2.71
CA LYS A 141 6.83 13.80 2.77
C LYS A 141 8.29 13.55 2.41
N GLY A 142 8.79 14.32 1.44
CA GLY A 142 10.14 14.19 0.91
C GLY A 142 11.24 14.63 1.90
N PHE A 143 12.48 14.25 1.56
CA PHE A 143 13.69 14.62 2.29
C PHE A 143 14.05 16.10 2.07
N HIS A 144 14.40 16.78 3.15
CA HIS A 144 14.99 18.11 3.10
C HIS A 144 16.08 18.23 4.18
N HIS A 145 17.18 18.96 3.91
CA HIS A 145 18.35 19.03 4.80
C HIS A 145 18.06 19.62 6.21
N ARG A 146 16.98 20.33 6.40
CA ARG A 146 16.57 20.90 7.70
C ARG A 146 15.45 20.10 8.38
N GLU A 147 14.74 19.26 7.64
CA GLU A 147 13.70 18.40 8.14
C GLU A 147 13.63 17.15 7.23
N LEU A 148 13.99 16.01 7.77
CA LEU A 148 14.19 14.80 6.97
C LEU A 148 12.90 14.25 6.34
N GLY A 149 11.74 14.65 6.85
CA GLY A 149 10.46 14.14 6.41
C GLY A 149 10.31 12.65 6.62
N THR A 150 9.24 12.11 6.07
CA THR A 150 8.97 10.67 6.12
C THR A 150 10.02 9.88 5.35
N ALA A 151 10.41 10.38 4.16
CA ALA A 151 11.39 9.72 3.30
C ALA A 151 12.79 9.66 3.96
N GLY A 152 13.20 10.74 4.62
CA GLY A 152 14.47 10.74 5.34
C GLY A 152 14.44 9.90 6.62
N ALA A 153 13.32 9.87 7.33
CA ALA A 153 13.13 8.99 8.49
C ALA A 153 13.27 7.51 8.09
N ALA A 154 12.75 7.13 6.92
CA ALA A 154 12.89 5.78 6.40
C ALA A 154 14.35 5.35 6.22
N LEU A 155 15.20 6.26 5.77
CA LEU A 155 16.62 6.00 5.61
C LEU A 155 17.40 6.05 6.94
N TYR A 156 16.93 6.87 7.88
CA TYR A 156 17.66 7.14 9.14
C TYR A 156 17.50 6.01 10.17
N PHE A 157 16.30 5.45 10.34
CA PHE A 157 16.05 4.43 11.37
C PHE A 157 16.46 3.04 10.88
N ASP A 158 17.60 2.53 11.34
CA ASP A 158 18.17 1.26 10.89
C ASP A 158 17.32 0.03 11.23
N ASP A 159 16.49 0.11 12.25
CA ASP A 159 15.64 -0.98 12.73
C ASP A 159 14.28 -1.05 12.02
N MET A 160 13.87 0.00 11.31
CA MET A 160 12.60 0.03 10.58
C MET A 160 12.75 -0.57 9.17
N ILE A 161 11.76 -1.35 8.76
CA ILE A 161 11.70 -1.99 7.45
C ILE A 161 11.24 -0.96 6.39
N CYS A 162 11.89 -0.96 5.25
CA CYS A 162 11.47 -0.19 4.07
C CYS A 162 10.89 -1.13 3.04
N GLU A 163 9.61 -1.02 2.77
CA GLU A 163 8.96 -1.70 1.67
C GLU A 163 9.13 -0.88 0.39
N PHE A 164 9.47 -1.50 -0.71
CA PHE A 164 9.59 -0.87 -2.02
C PHE A 164 8.66 -1.53 -3.02
N ALA A 165 7.81 -0.71 -3.63
CA ALA A 165 6.93 -1.11 -4.71
C ALA A 165 7.49 -0.57 -6.04
N LYS A 166 7.49 -1.41 -7.08
CA LYS A 166 7.79 -0.98 -8.45
C LYS A 166 9.11 -0.22 -8.60
N GLN A 167 10.17 -0.72 -7.97
CA GLN A 167 11.54 -0.17 -8.04
C GLN A 167 12.16 -0.24 -9.45
N THR A 168 11.35 -0.42 -10.46
CA THR A 168 11.71 -0.53 -11.88
C THR A 168 11.95 0.84 -12.55
N GLY A 169 12.05 1.91 -11.77
CA GLY A 169 12.15 3.29 -12.27
C GLY A 169 10.81 3.98 -12.50
N MET A 170 9.70 3.29 -12.22
CA MET A 170 8.35 3.79 -12.47
C MET A 170 7.83 4.66 -11.32
N THR A 171 7.83 4.14 -10.10
CA THR A 171 7.45 4.88 -8.88
C THR A 171 8.67 5.28 -8.06
N VAL A 172 9.72 4.48 -8.10
CA VAL A 172 11.02 4.75 -7.45
C VAL A 172 12.10 4.61 -8.50
N SER A 173 12.94 5.63 -8.70
CA SER A 173 14.06 5.55 -9.63
C SER A 173 15.10 4.54 -9.15
N HIS A 174 15.87 3.99 -10.09
CA HIS A 174 16.92 3.03 -9.77
C HIS A 174 17.94 3.61 -8.79
N GLU A 175 18.31 4.89 -8.95
CA GLU A 175 19.28 5.55 -8.10
C GLU A 175 18.74 5.76 -6.68
N ALA A 176 17.45 6.11 -6.54
CA ALA A 176 16.82 6.26 -5.23
C ALA A 176 16.73 4.91 -4.51
N PHE A 177 16.39 3.83 -5.22
CA PHE A 177 16.40 2.48 -4.66
C PHE A 177 17.81 2.03 -4.29
N GLU A 178 18.81 2.25 -5.16
CA GLU A 178 20.21 1.91 -4.89
C GLU A 178 20.75 2.65 -3.65
N LEU A 179 20.43 3.93 -3.51
CA LEU A 179 20.78 4.71 -2.34
C LEU A 179 20.17 4.11 -1.06
N ALA A 180 18.89 3.80 -1.09
CA ALA A 180 18.20 3.16 0.02
C ALA A 180 18.83 1.80 0.36
N TYR A 181 19.15 0.99 -0.65
CA TYR A 181 19.80 -0.31 -0.45
C TYR A 181 21.18 -0.20 0.17
N ARG A 182 21.99 0.78 -0.24
CA ARG A 182 23.30 1.05 0.35
C ARG A 182 23.23 1.43 1.83
N ILE A 183 22.17 2.16 2.22
CA ILE A 183 21.98 2.61 3.60
C ILE A 183 21.36 1.50 4.46
N LYS A 184 20.32 0.83 3.98
CA LYS A 184 19.51 -0.11 4.77
C LYS A 184 20.02 -1.55 4.73
N GLY A 185 20.71 -1.93 3.66
CA GLY A 185 21.08 -3.32 3.40
C GLY A 185 19.87 -4.22 3.11
N SER A 186 20.13 -5.44 2.66
CA SER A 186 19.09 -6.40 2.28
C SER A 186 18.18 -6.85 3.42
N SER A 187 18.64 -6.79 4.66
CA SER A 187 17.88 -7.24 5.84
C SER A 187 16.75 -6.30 6.26
N ARG A 188 16.71 -5.09 5.71
CA ARG A 188 15.73 -4.05 6.05
C ARG A 188 14.93 -3.57 4.84
N ILE A 189 15.02 -4.27 3.74
CA ILE A 189 14.26 -3.98 2.52
C ILE A 189 13.36 -5.16 2.19
N VAL A 190 12.10 -4.86 1.91
CA VAL A 190 11.11 -5.78 1.38
C VAL A 190 10.68 -5.28 0.00
N LEU A 191 10.67 -6.16 -0.98
CA LEU A 191 10.13 -5.87 -2.31
C LEU A 191 8.70 -6.35 -2.39
N THR A 192 7.80 -5.49 -2.80
CA THR A 192 6.39 -5.81 -3.01
C THR A 192 5.95 -5.45 -4.43
N THR A 193 4.90 -6.08 -4.88
CA THR A 193 4.31 -5.73 -6.18
C THR A 193 3.39 -4.54 -6.09
N ASP A 194 2.72 -4.36 -4.96
CA ASP A 194 1.64 -3.37 -4.80
C ASP A 194 0.71 -3.43 -6.02
N CYS A 195 0.30 -4.63 -6.38
CA CYS A 195 -0.39 -4.96 -7.62
C CYS A 195 -1.90 -4.94 -7.42
N CYS A 196 -2.61 -4.19 -8.25
CA CYS A 196 -4.06 -4.33 -8.35
C CYS A 196 -4.44 -5.57 -9.16
N GLY A 197 -5.69 -6.01 -9.05
CA GLY A 197 -6.19 -7.24 -9.68
C GLY A 197 -6.18 -7.29 -11.22
N LEU A 198 -5.65 -6.28 -11.91
CA LEU A 198 -5.59 -6.26 -13.39
C LEU A 198 -4.53 -7.19 -13.97
N ALA A 199 -3.51 -7.53 -13.18
CA ALA A 199 -2.45 -8.38 -13.67
C ALA A 199 -2.96 -9.81 -13.88
N GLN A 200 -2.86 -10.31 -15.11
CA GLN A 200 -3.19 -11.67 -15.52
C GLN A 200 -4.67 -12.10 -15.37
N THR A 201 -5.58 -11.19 -15.07
CA THR A 201 -7.02 -11.48 -15.06
C THR A 201 -7.75 -10.59 -16.07
N GLN A 202 -8.89 -11.05 -16.55
CA GLN A 202 -9.85 -10.19 -17.26
C GLN A 202 -10.66 -9.44 -16.21
N SER A 203 -10.13 -8.34 -15.72
CA SER A 203 -10.77 -7.53 -14.71
C SER A 203 -10.71 -6.05 -15.09
N CYS A 204 -11.48 -5.26 -14.39
CA CYS A 204 -11.43 -3.81 -14.52
C CYS A 204 -11.01 -3.18 -13.19
N PHE A 205 -10.46 -1.99 -13.27
CA PHE A 205 -10.06 -1.20 -12.13
C PHE A 205 -10.42 0.27 -12.37
N ASP A 206 -11.07 0.91 -11.41
CA ASP A 206 -11.44 2.32 -11.49
C ASP A 206 -10.38 3.20 -10.82
N HIS A 207 -9.76 4.06 -11.60
CA HIS A 207 -8.87 5.10 -11.10
C HIS A 207 -9.69 6.36 -10.80
N TYR A 208 -10.17 6.49 -9.60
CA TYR A 208 -11.15 7.52 -9.20
C TYR A 208 -10.64 8.95 -9.40
N VAL A 209 -9.35 9.21 -9.13
CA VAL A 209 -8.76 10.54 -9.26
C VAL A 209 -8.72 11.00 -10.71
N ARG A 210 -8.35 10.10 -11.62
CA ARG A 210 -8.29 10.39 -13.07
C ARG A 210 -9.60 10.18 -13.78
N LYS A 211 -10.60 9.59 -13.11
CA LYS A 211 -11.90 9.22 -13.70
C LYS A 211 -11.72 8.35 -14.96
N ILE A 212 -10.90 7.32 -14.81
CA ILE A 212 -10.60 6.34 -15.87
C ILE A 212 -10.88 4.95 -15.30
N ARG A 213 -11.60 4.15 -16.05
CA ARG A 213 -11.70 2.71 -15.83
C ARG A 213 -10.69 2.01 -16.73
N PHE A 214 -9.81 1.24 -16.14
CA PHE A 214 -8.92 0.34 -16.85
C PHE A 214 -9.62 -0.99 -17.04
N VAL A 215 -9.70 -1.46 -18.29
CA VAL A 215 -10.30 -2.74 -18.64
C VAL A 215 -9.27 -3.56 -19.39
N LYS A 216 -8.87 -4.69 -18.82
CA LYS A 216 -7.94 -5.61 -19.49
C LYS A 216 -8.69 -6.41 -20.55
N ASP A 217 -8.16 -6.43 -21.77
CA ASP A 217 -8.64 -7.25 -22.88
C ASP A 217 -7.44 -7.92 -23.57
N GLY A 218 -7.24 -9.20 -23.30
CA GLY A 218 -6.07 -9.93 -23.76
C GLY A 218 -4.77 -9.31 -23.24
N ASP A 219 -3.87 -8.96 -24.17
CA ASP A 219 -2.58 -8.33 -23.88
C ASP A 219 -2.63 -6.80 -23.85
N GLN A 220 -3.80 -6.20 -24.06
CA GLN A 220 -4.00 -4.75 -24.06
C GLN A 220 -4.84 -4.30 -22.87
N VAL A 221 -4.78 -3.02 -22.56
CA VAL A 221 -5.64 -2.37 -21.58
C VAL A 221 -6.38 -1.22 -22.23
N CYS A 222 -7.70 -1.24 -22.13
CA CYS A 222 -8.56 -0.13 -22.50
C CYS A 222 -8.67 0.84 -21.34
N LEU A 223 -8.38 2.11 -21.58
CA LEU A 223 -8.68 3.22 -20.68
C LEU A 223 -10.04 3.80 -21.07
N GLU A 224 -11.05 3.52 -20.29
CA GLU A 224 -12.38 4.08 -20.46
C GLU A 224 -12.51 5.32 -19.58
N HIS A 225 -12.41 6.50 -20.19
CA HIS A 225 -12.62 7.76 -19.49
C HIS A 225 -14.09 7.94 -19.15
N TYR A 226 -14.42 8.56 -18.02
CA TYR A 226 -15.81 8.79 -17.60
C TYR A 226 -16.57 9.75 -18.51
N ASP A 227 -15.87 10.49 -19.38
CA ASP A 227 -16.46 11.30 -20.46
C ASP A 227 -16.80 10.48 -21.73
N GLY A 228 -16.52 9.17 -21.72
CA GLY A 228 -16.81 8.24 -22.81
C GLY A 228 -15.66 8.04 -23.81
N LYS A 229 -14.53 8.77 -23.67
CA LYS A 229 -13.33 8.54 -24.49
C LYS A 229 -12.72 7.18 -24.13
N LYS A 230 -12.24 6.44 -25.14
CA LYS A 230 -11.52 5.18 -24.96
C LYS A 230 -10.14 5.26 -25.61
N GLU A 231 -9.15 4.78 -24.89
CA GLU A 231 -7.77 4.67 -25.38
C GLU A 231 -7.27 3.25 -25.12
N TRP A 232 -6.48 2.71 -26.04
CA TRP A 232 -5.86 1.40 -25.89
C TRP A 232 -4.37 1.55 -25.72
N ILE A 233 -3.82 0.86 -24.73
CA ILE A 233 -2.39 0.83 -24.46
C ILE A 233 -1.88 -0.59 -24.31
N ASP A 234 -0.65 -0.81 -24.73
CA ASP A 234 0.10 -2.02 -24.42
C ASP A 234 0.75 -1.84 -23.03
N PRO A 235 0.40 -2.63 -22.03
CA PRO A 235 0.99 -2.50 -20.69
C PRO A 235 2.50 -2.80 -20.67
N ARG A 236 3.06 -3.34 -21.74
CA ARG A 236 4.50 -3.57 -21.91
C ARG A 236 5.22 -2.32 -22.43
N ASP A 237 4.50 -1.35 -22.97
CA ASP A 237 5.06 -0.06 -23.38
C ASP A 237 5.26 0.84 -22.16
N TYR A 238 6.50 0.90 -21.68
CA TYR A 238 6.86 1.69 -20.50
C TYR A 238 6.48 3.16 -20.63
N GLN A 239 6.62 3.76 -21.82
CA GLN A 239 6.31 5.19 -22.01
C GLN A 239 4.81 5.44 -21.98
N ALA A 240 4.01 4.60 -22.61
CA ALA A 240 2.55 4.67 -22.55
C ALA A 240 2.05 4.50 -21.12
N VAL A 241 2.57 3.51 -20.42
CA VAL A 241 2.23 3.22 -19.02
C VAL A 241 2.59 4.37 -18.08
N LYS A 242 3.78 4.96 -18.25
CA LYS A 242 4.21 6.11 -17.45
C LYS A 242 3.32 7.33 -17.65
N GLN A 243 2.87 7.59 -18.89
CA GLN A 243 1.98 8.72 -19.18
C GLN A 243 0.63 8.62 -18.49
N VAL A 244 0.12 7.42 -18.31
CA VAL A 244 -1.18 7.17 -17.67
C VAL A 244 -1.07 6.69 -16.22
N GLU A 245 0.14 6.65 -15.66
CA GLU A 245 0.42 6.17 -14.31
C GLU A 245 -0.13 4.76 -14.02
N MET A 246 -0.09 3.89 -15.02
CA MET A 246 -0.53 2.49 -14.92
C MET A 246 0.43 1.60 -14.14
N SER A 247 1.19 2.16 -13.21
CA SER A 247 2.22 1.43 -12.47
C SER A 247 1.73 0.13 -11.82
N TYR A 248 0.45 0.04 -11.51
CA TYR A 248 -0.17 -1.15 -10.92
C TYR A 248 -0.34 -2.33 -11.88
N ALA A 249 -0.49 -2.09 -13.18
CA ALA A 249 -0.68 -3.15 -14.15
C ALA A 249 0.61 -3.91 -14.51
N GLN A 250 1.77 -3.29 -14.31
CA GLN A 250 3.06 -3.85 -14.71
C GLN A 250 3.78 -4.66 -13.63
N SER A 251 3.42 -4.52 -12.37
CA SER A 251 4.17 -5.13 -11.26
C SER A 251 4.22 -6.66 -11.28
N VAL A 252 3.50 -7.31 -12.19
CA VAL A 252 3.44 -8.78 -12.31
C VAL A 252 4.18 -9.33 -13.54
N ASN A 253 4.59 -8.48 -14.47
CA ASN A 253 5.29 -8.92 -15.70
C ASN A 253 6.81 -8.71 -15.66
N ASN A 254 7.36 -8.27 -14.53
CA ASN A 254 8.78 -8.15 -14.23
C ASN A 254 9.12 -9.05 -13.03
#